data_70d73b6300cf52b3aa15e7a5e95b6cf3
#
_entry.id   70d73b6300cf52b3aa15e7a5e95b6cf3
#
_cell.length_a   1.000
_cell.length_b   1.000
_cell.length_c   1.000
_cell.angle_alpha   90.00
_cell.angle_beta   90.00
_cell.angle_gamma   90.00
#
_symmetry.space_group_name_H-M   'P 1'
#
loop_
_entity.id
_entity.type
_entity.pdbx_description
1 polymer ?
#
loop_
_entity_poly.entity_id
_entity_poly.type
_entity_poly.pdbx_seq_one_letter_code
_entity_poly.pdbx_strand_id
1 'polypeptide(L)'
;MTRQQILDLYFVDARHKLIDLAAFIDRVERAKGDDDFRMKVFREALGELSKGNKQRAKEVLLAFSDPTTAPIAKAPGKGAVGAYPGVTK
;
A
#
# COMPACT_ATOMS: atom_id res chain seq x y z
N MET A 1 18.77 6.65 -16.93
CA MET A 1 19.02 7.70 -15.93
C MET A 1 19.94 7.19 -14.84
N THR A 2 20.86 8.02 -14.40
CA THR A 2 21.68 7.69 -13.25
C THR A 2 20.88 7.87 -11.96
N ARG A 3 21.39 7.28 -10.88
CA ARG A 3 20.76 7.46 -9.56
C ARG A 3 20.68 8.93 -9.18
N GLN A 4 21.75 9.70 -9.49
CA GLN A 4 21.76 11.13 -9.18
C GLN A 4 20.67 11.87 -9.94
N GLN A 5 20.47 11.55 -11.21
CA GLN A 5 19.42 12.18 -12.01
C GLN A 5 18.04 11.86 -11.47
N ILE A 6 17.83 10.62 -11.05
CA ILE A 6 16.55 10.21 -10.45
C ILE A 6 16.31 10.98 -9.16
N LEU A 7 17.31 11.08 -8.30
CA LEU A 7 17.21 11.82 -7.06
C LEU A 7 16.90 13.30 -7.31
N ASP A 8 17.59 13.90 -8.29
CA ASP A 8 17.37 15.31 -8.59
C ASP A 8 15.94 15.58 -9.06
N LEU A 9 15.36 14.66 -9.83
CA LEU A 9 14.03 14.86 -10.39
C LEU A 9 12.89 14.49 -9.42
N TYR A 10 13.07 13.46 -8.62
CA TYR A 10 11.94 12.84 -7.92
C TYR A 10 12.03 12.87 -6.40
N PHE A 11 13.16 13.25 -5.82
CA PHE A 11 13.32 13.13 -4.37
C PHE A 11 12.29 13.99 -3.59
N VAL A 12 12.06 15.22 -4.03
CA VAL A 12 11.13 16.11 -3.33
C VAL A 12 9.72 15.53 -3.35
N ASP A 13 9.30 14.98 -4.49
CA ASP A 13 8.00 14.34 -4.59
C ASP A 13 7.91 13.11 -3.69
N ALA A 14 8.93 12.26 -3.70
CA ALA A 14 8.96 11.08 -2.85
C ALA A 14 8.91 11.46 -1.37
N ARG A 15 9.62 12.52 -1.00
CA ARG A 15 9.60 13.04 0.37
C ARG A 15 8.19 13.46 0.77
N HIS A 16 7.48 14.17 -0.07
CA HIS A 16 6.11 14.58 0.20
C HIS A 16 5.20 13.39 0.39
N LYS A 17 5.34 12.37 -0.45
CA LYS A 17 4.53 11.17 -0.36
C LYS A 17 4.77 10.42 0.94
N LEU A 18 6.01 10.35 1.37
CA LEU A 18 6.35 9.69 2.62
C LEU A 18 5.77 10.44 3.82
N ILE A 19 5.84 11.77 3.81
CA ILE A 19 5.26 12.60 4.86
C ILE A 19 3.74 12.39 4.90
N ASP A 20 3.09 12.34 3.74
CA ASP A 20 1.65 12.11 3.65
C ASP A 20 1.27 10.75 4.23
N LEU A 21 2.07 9.72 3.96
CA LEU A 21 1.84 8.39 4.51
C LEU A 21 1.97 8.39 6.03
N ALA A 22 3.00 9.06 6.54
CA ALA A 22 3.20 9.16 7.99
C ALA A 22 2.01 9.88 8.65
N ALA A 23 1.56 10.96 8.05
CA ALA A 23 0.42 11.72 8.58
C ALA A 23 -0.86 10.88 8.56
N PHE A 24 -1.05 10.08 7.52
CA PHE A 24 -2.19 9.18 7.42
C PHE A 24 -2.19 8.16 8.57
N ILE A 25 -1.05 7.53 8.80
CA ILE A 25 -0.92 6.53 9.86
C ILE A 25 -1.21 7.17 11.22
N ASP A 26 -0.63 8.35 11.48
CA ASP A 26 -0.87 9.06 12.72
C ASP A 26 -2.35 9.40 12.93
N ARG A 27 -3.00 9.80 11.84
CA ARG A 27 -4.43 10.15 11.90
C ARG A 27 -5.29 8.95 12.26
N VAL A 28 -4.98 7.80 11.65
CA VAL A 28 -5.70 6.57 11.94
C VAL A 28 -5.49 6.17 13.41
N GLU A 29 -4.25 6.23 13.87
CA GLU A 29 -3.93 5.77 15.23
C GLU A 29 -4.47 6.68 16.33
N ARG A 30 -4.69 7.95 16.02
CA ARG A 30 -5.29 8.88 16.98
C ARG A 30 -6.81 8.79 17.03
N ALA A 31 -7.44 8.23 16.00
CA ALA A 31 -8.89 8.12 15.95
C ALA A 31 -9.38 6.96 16.79
N LYS A 32 -10.59 7.06 17.29
CA LYS A 32 -11.21 5.97 18.03
C LYS A 32 -11.63 4.85 17.11
N GLY A 33 -11.61 3.64 17.62
CA GLY A 33 -12.01 2.46 16.86
C GLY A 33 -10.86 1.52 16.62
N ASP A 34 -11.14 0.47 15.90
CA ASP A 34 -10.16 -0.56 15.59
C ASP A 34 -9.76 -0.51 14.14
N ASP A 35 -8.58 -1.03 13.84
CA ASP A 35 -8.15 -1.20 12.47
C ASP A 35 -9.05 -2.22 11.76
N ASP A 36 -9.36 -1.95 10.51
CA ASP A 36 -9.98 -2.97 9.67
C ASP A 36 -8.92 -3.66 8.80
N PHE A 37 -9.38 -4.55 7.90
CA PHE A 37 -8.47 -5.30 7.04
C PHE A 37 -7.57 -4.39 6.19
N ARG A 38 -8.04 -3.20 5.85
CA ARG A 38 -7.24 -2.28 5.02
C ARG A 38 -5.98 -1.83 5.72
N MET A 39 -6.06 -1.49 7.01
CA MET A 39 -4.88 -1.08 7.77
C MET A 39 -3.91 -2.23 7.99
N LYS A 40 -4.44 -3.42 8.21
CA LYS A 40 -3.60 -4.60 8.35
C LYS A 40 -2.78 -4.85 7.10
N VAL A 41 -3.43 -4.84 5.94
CA VAL A 41 -2.76 -5.03 4.66
C VAL A 41 -1.80 -3.87 4.38
N PHE A 42 -2.20 -2.65 4.74
CA PHE A 42 -1.36 -1.48 4.55
C PHE A 42 -0.04 -1.62 5.30
N ARG A 43 -0.08 -2.09 6.55
CA ARG A 43 1.13 -2.28 7.34
C ARG A 43 2.02 -3.39 6.76
N GLU A 44 1.42 -4.45 6.23
CA GLU A 44 2.17 -5.49 5.54
C GLU A 44 2.87 -4.92 4.30
N ALA A 45 2.15 -4.11 3.53
CA ALA A 45 2.71 -3.48 2.33
C ALA A 45 3.85 -2.53 2.69
N LEU A 46 3.73 -1.79 3.79
CA LEU A 46 4.82 -0.93 4.26
C LEU A 46 6.09 -1.73 4.54
N GLY A 47 5.94 -2.94 5.05
CA GLY A 47 7.08 -3.81 5.30
C GLY A 47 7.86 -4.13 4.05
N GLU A 48 7.22 -4.14 2.89
CA GLU A 48 7.92 -4.41 1.63
C GLU A 48 8.90 -3.31 1.25
N LEU A 49 8.67 -2.08 1.74
CA LEU A 49 9.53 -0.97 1.39
C LEU A 49 10.94 -1.07 1.97
N SER A 50 11.07 -1.76 3.10
CA SER A 50 12.37 -1.91 3.76
C SER A 50 13.14 -3.15 3.31
N LYS A 51 12.52 -4.02 2.51
CA LYS A 51 13.19 -5.20 2.00
C LYS A 51 14.16 -4.83 0.87
N GLY A 52 15.22 -5.58 0.76
CA GLY A 52 16.29 -5.27 -0.19
C GLY A 52 16.05 -5.67 -1.64
N ASN A 53 14.87 -6.16 -1.99
CA ASN A 53 14.61 -6.51 -3.39
C ASN A 53 14.34 -5.24 -4.20
N LYS A 54 14.58 -5.27 -5.48
CA LYS A 54 14.44 -4.09 -6.33
C LYS A 54 13.09 -4.05 -7.03
N GLN A 55 12.08 -4.73 -6.46
CA GLN A 55 10.74 -4.83 -7.02
C GLN A 55 9.68 -4.41 -5.99
N ARG A 56 10.00 -3.38 -5.21
CA ARG A 56 9.11 -2.93 -4.13
C ARG A 56 7.73 -2.52 -4.62
N ALA A 57 7.65 -1.81 -5.73
CA ALA A 57 6.36 -1.38 -6.28
C ALA A 57 5.48 -2.57 -6.62
N LYS A 58 6.07 -3.60 -7.23
CA LYS A 58 5.36 -4.83 -7.55
C LYS A 58 4.87 -5.53 -6.29
N GLU A 59 5.73 -5.66 -5.29
CA GLU A 59 5.38 -6.36 -4.06
C GLU A 59 4.30 -5.61 -3.27
N VAL A 60 4.36 -4.28 -3.23
CA VAL A 60 3.34 -3.48 -2.58
C VAL A 60 2.00 -3.65 -3.30
N LEU A 61 2.01 -3.60 -4.63
CA LEU A 61 0.79 -3.79 -5.42
C LEU A 61 0.18 -5.16 -5.15
N LEU A 62 1.01 -6.21 -5.12
CA LEU A 62 0.55 -7.57 -4.87
C LEU A 62 -0.03 -7.72 -3.46
N ALA A 63 0.52 -7.02 -2.47
CA ALA A 63 0.00 -7.07 -1.11
C ALA A 63 -1.46 -6.62 -1.03
N PHE A 64 -1.85 -5.66 -1.87
CA PHE A 64 -3.23 -5.15 -1.89
C PHE A 64 -4.14 -5.92 -2.85
N SER A 65 -3.58 -6.77 -3.69
CA SER A 65 -4.33 -7.38 -4.79
C SER A 65 -5.00 -8.68 -4.38
N ASP A 66 -6.07 -9.01 -5.11
CA ASP A 66 -6.75 -10.30 -5.00
C ASP A 66 -5.80 -11.39 -5.52
N PRO A 67 -5.46 -12.40 -4.70
CA PRO A 67 -4.55 -13.46 -5.15
C PRO A 67 -5.19 -14.46 -6.10
N THR A 68 -6.50 -14.41 -6.30
CA THR A 68 -7.18 -15.35 -7.18
C THR A 68 -6.87 -15.02 -8.63
N THR A 69 -6.79 -16.06 -9.47
CA THR A 69 -6.56 -15.89 -10.91
C THR A 69 -7.84 -16.09 -11.74
N ALA A 70 -8.88 -16.63 -11.14
CA ALA A 70 -10.14 -16.84 -11.82
C ALA A 70 -10.99 -15.56 -11.75
N PRO A 71 -11.64 -15.18 -12.86
CA PRO A 71 -12.54 -14.05 -12.81
C PRO A 71 -13.73 -14.35 -11.91
N ILE A 72 -14.20 -13.34 -11.20
CA ILE A 72 -15.39 -13.49 -10.39
C ILE A 72 -16.62 -13.31 -11.28
N ALA A 73 -17.65 -14.10 -11.02
CA ALA A 73 -18.87 -14.05 -11.81
C ALA A 73 -19.68 -12.79 -11.52
N LYS A 74 -19.54 -12.24 -10.35
CA LYS A 74 -20.29 -11.06 -9.93
C LYS A 74 -19.40 -10.16 -9.10
N ALA A 75 -19.39 -8.90 -9.46
CA ALA A 75 -18.62 -7.92 -8.69
C ALA A 75 -19.21 -7.75 -7.30
N PRO A 76 -18.38 -7.50 -6.28
CA PRO A 76 -18.89 -7.13 -4.98
C PRO A 76 -19.81 -5.91 -5.07
N GLY A 77 -20.78 -5.85 -4.19
CA GLY A 77 -21.75 -4.76 -4.22
C GLY A 77 -21.16 -3.38 -4.00
N LYS A 78 -20.04 -3.29 -3.32
CA LYS A 78 -19.31 -2.03 -3.16
C LYS A 78 -18.14 -2.01 -4.12
N GLY A 79 -17.77 -0.84 -4.57
CA GLY A 79 -16.63 -0.70 -5.45
C GLY A 79 -15.31 -1.06 -4.79
N ALA A 80 -14.23 -0.86 -5.52
CA ALA A 80 -12.89 -1.16 -5.04
C ALA A 80 -12.58 -0.35 -3.76
N VAL A 81 -12.02 -1.02 -2.77
CA VAL A 81 -11.68 -0.39 -1.49
C VAL A 81 -10.17 -0.29 -1.29
N GLY A 82 -9.37 -0.61 -2.30
CA GLY A 82 -7.93 -0.48 -2.25
C GLY A 82 -7.18 -1.66 -1.66
N ALA A 83 -7.89 -2.65 -1.12
CA ALA A 83 -7.26 -3.84 -0.56
C ALA A 83 -8.22 -5.02 -0.67
N TYR A 84 -7.66 -6.21 -0.86
CA TYR A 84 -8.45 -7.43 -0.99
C TYR A 84 -8.90 -7.89 0.42
N PRO A 85 -10.22 -7.94 0.69
CA PRO A 85 -10.70 -8.27 2.03
C PRO A 85 -10.65 -9.75 2.37
N GLY A 86 -10.52 -10.62 1.38
CA GLY A 86 -10.54 -12.06 1.59
C GLY A 86 -9.32 -12.63 2.29
N VAL A 87 -8.29 -11.83 2.55
CA VAL A 87 -7.04 -12.24 3.18
C VAL A 87 -6.99 -11.82 4.64
N THR A 88 -8.10 -11.67 5.27
CA THR A 88 -8.15 -11.34 6.70
C THR A 88 -7.66 -12.50 7.54
N LYS A 89 -6.80 -12.21 8.47
CA LYS A 89 -6.28 -13.21 9.37
C LYS A 89 -6.32 -12.74 10.79
#